data_89e2745adf13152c79b8dffd353ed243
#
_entry.id   89e2745adf13152c79b8dffd353ed243
#
_cell.length_a   1.000
_cell.length_b   1.000
_cell.length_c   1.000
_cell.angle_alpha   90.00
_cell.angle_beta   90.00
_cell.angle_gamma   90.00
#
_symmetry.space_group_name_H-M   'P 1'
#
loop_
_entity.id
_entity.type
_entity.pdbx_description
1 polymer ?
#
loop_
_entity_poly.entity_id
_entity_poly.type
_entity_poly.pdbx_seq_one_letter_code
_entity_poly.pdbx_strand_id
1 'polypeptide(L)'
;MKRFALRFYLSLLLFTVVTNAQDKPASSDESAVVQTTVRNYIEAYYSGDASRMQQTLHPHYLKHMIHGDIPIRERTGSQMVQEVRSHGPADLPPEQKTEQISVLDIAEDMACAKLVTPHWVDYMTLSKLDGQWKILSVVQRIDD
;
A
#
# COMPACT_ATOMS: atom_id res chain seq x y z
N MET A 1 50.55 -63.98 -7.50
CA MET A 1 50.58 -62.51 -7.32
C MET A 1 49.25 -61.91 -7.71
N LYS A 2 48.43 -61.58 -6.71
CA LYS A 2 47.09 -61.04 -6.94
C LYS A 2 47.15 -59.51 -6.73
N ARG A 3 46.90 -58.72 -7.80
CA ARG A 3 46.87 -57.27 -7.74
C ARG A 3 45.47 -56.83 -7.33
N PHE A 4 45.31 -56.25 -6.13
CA PHE A 4 44.12 -55.59 -5.67
C PHE A 4 44.04 -54.19 -6.29
N ALA A 5 43.03 -53.93 -7.12
CA ALA A 5 42.73 -52.61 -7.62
C ALA A 5 41.75 -51.93 -6.66
N LEU A 6 42.24 -50.92 -5.94
CA LEU A 6 41.46 -50.09 -5.05
C LEU A 6 40.72 -49.02 -5.87
N ARG A 7 39.41 -49.16 -6.01
CA ARG A 7 38.54 -48.17 -6.66
C ARG A 7 38.16 -47.08 -5.62
N PHE A 8 38.72 -45.90 -5.79
CA PHE A 8 38.29 -44.70 -5.08
C PHE A 8 37.00 -44.20 -5.71
N TYR A 9 35.88 -44.29 -5.00
CA TYR A 9 34.65 -43.58 -5.32
C TYR A 9 34.75 -42.16 -4.75
N LEU A 10 34.94 -41.17 -5.63
CA LEU A 10 34.87 -39.76 -5.28
C LEU A 10 33.40 -39.35 -5.27
N SER A 11 32.77 -39.33 -4.08
CA SER A 11 31.41 -38.79 -3.90
C SER A 11 31.46 -37.27 -3.95
N LEU A 12 31.04 -36.71 -5.08
CA LEU A 12 30.86 -35.27 -5.24
C LEU A 12 29.55 -34.87 -4.54
N LEU A 13 29.63 -34.35 -3.31
CA LEU A 13 28.53 -33.73 -2.59
C LEU A 13 28.23 -32.37 -3.24
N LEU A 14 27.17 -32.30 -4.04
CA LEU A 14 26.60 -31.04 -4.50
C LEU A 14 25.94 -30.35 -3.29
N PHE A 15 26.62 -29.38 -2.72
CA PHE A 15 25.98 -28.41 -1.81
C PHE A 15 25.14 -27.46 -2.63
N THR A 16 23.81 -27.67 -2.65
CA THR A 16 22.85 -26.67 -3.14
C THR A 16 22.78 -25.56 -2.11
N VAL A 17 23.43 -24.43 -2.37
CA VAL A 17 23.24 -23.20 -1.62
C VAL A 17 21.85 -22.69 -1.96
N VAL A 18 20.89 -22.93 -1.07
CA VAL A 18 19.59 -22.24 -1.10
C VAL A 18 19.88 -20.81 -0.66
N THR A 19 20.04 -19.91 -1.62
CA THR A 19 20.04 -18.47 -1.35
C THR A 19 18.61 -18.09 -0.97
N ASN A 20 18.33 -17.98 0.33
CA ASN A 20 17.17 -17.27 0.79
C ASN A 20 17.33 -15.81 0.30
N ALA A 21 16.52 -15.40 -0.66
CA ALA A 21 16.32 -14.00 -0.94
C ALA A 21 15.68 -13.41 0.34
N GLN A 22 16.49 -12.87 1.23
CA GLN A 22 16.02 -12.05 2.33
C GLN A 22 15.51 -10.77 1.68
N ASP A 23 14.19 -10.55 1.78
CA ASP A 23 13.61 -9.26 1.46
C ASP A 23 14.38 -8.20 2.24
N LYS A 24 15.05 -7.33 1.51
CA LYS A 24 15.79 -6.22 2.12
C LYS A 24 14.76 -5.37 2.85
N PRO A 25 14.89 -5.14 4.17
CA PRO A 25 13.93 -4.29 4.87
C PRO A 25 13.88 -2.93 4.17
N ALA A 26 12.66 -2.46 3.92
CA ALA A 26 12.44 -1.15 3.32
C ALA A 26 13.24 -0.10 4.10
N SER A 27 13.89 0.82 3.38
CA SER A 27 14.60 1.90 4.04
C SER A 27 13.60 2.79 4.78
N SER A 28 14.03 3.41 5.89
CA SER A 28 13.21 4.41 6.62
C SER A 28 12.69 5.50 5.68
N ASP A 29 13.44 5.83 4.64
CA ASP A 29 13.11 6.83 3.64
C ASP A 29 11.93 6.40 2.76
N GLU A 30 11.87 5.14 2.30
CA GLU A 30 10.73 4.60 1.53
C GLU A 30 9.45 4.59 2.38
N SER A 31 9.53 4.20 3.63
CA SER A 31 8.39 4.23 4.56
C SER A 31 7.86 5.65 4.74
N ALA A 32 8.73 6.65 4.88
CA ALA A 32 8.34 8.05 4.99
C ALA A 32 7.65 8.57 3.72
N VAL A 33 8.10 8.14 2.53
CA VAL A 33 7.47 8.51 1.25
C VAL A 33 6.10 7.87 1.10
N VAL A 34 5.95 6.58 1.43
CA VAL A 34 4.63 5.90 1.45
C VAL A 34 3.69 6.60 2.42
N GLN A 35 4.13 6.91 3.65
CA GLN A 35 3.33 7.63 4.63
C GLN A 35 2.89 9.02 4.11
N THR A 36 3.78 9.74 3.43
CA THR A 36 3.48 11.03 2.81
C THR A 36 2.43 10.90 1.72
N THR A 37 2.48 9.84 0.91
CA THR A 37 1.47 9.58 -0.12
C THR A 37 0.09 9.34 0.50
N VAL A 38 0.00 8.55 1.57
CA VAL A 38 -1.26 8.33 2.30
C VAL A 38 -1.76 9.61 2.95
N ARG A 39 -0.86 10.44 3.52
CA ARG A 39 -1.22 11.74 4.08
C ARG A 39 -1.76 12.68 3.01
N ASN A 40 -1.16 12.74 1.83
CA ASN A 40 -1.65 13.53 0.71
C ASN A 40 -3.09 13.15 0.31
N TYR A 41 -3.44 11.87 0.37
CA TYR A 41 -4.79 11.38 0.09
C TYR A 41 -5.81 11.94 1.08
N ILE A 42 -5.56 11.79 2.39
CA ILE A 42 -6.51 12.22 3.40
C ILE A 42 -6.60 13.74 3.51
N GLU A 43 -5.49 14.45 3.39
CA GLU A 43 -5.50 15.91 3.40
C GLU A 43 -6.19 16.48 2.15
N ALA A 44 -6.04 15.86 0.98
CA ALA A 44 -6.79 16.23 -0.23
C ALA A 44 -8.31 16.09 -0.02
N TYR A 45 -8.74 15.02 0.66
CA TYR A 45 -10.13 14.83 1.02
C TYR A 45 -10.62 15.92 1.99
N TYR A 46 -9.87 16.18 3.06
CA TYR A 46 -10.25 17.18 4.06
C TYR A 46 -10.24 18.61 3.52
N SER A 47 -9.34 18.94 2.61
CA SER A 47 -9.23 20.29 2.04
C SER A 47 -10.07 20.50 0.77
N GLY A 48 -10.65 19.45 0.19
CA GLY A 48 -11.36 19.56 -1.08
C GLY A 48 -10.44 19.73 -2.28
N ASP A 49 -9.15 19.37 -2.15
CA ASP A 49 -8.14 19.52 -3.20
C ASP A 49 -8.19 18.35 -4.19
N ALA A 50 -9.03 18.49 -5.21
CA ALA A 50 -9.21 17.50 -6.26
C ALA A 50 -7.94 17.27 -7.09
N SER A 51 -7.08 18.28 -7.26
CA SER A 51 -5.81 18.15 -7.99
C SER A 51 -4.83 17.27 -7.20
N ARG A 52 -4.67 17.54 -5.91
CA ARG A 52 -3.84 16.74 -5.00
C ARG A 52 -4.35 15.29 -4.93
N MET A 53 -5.68 15.11 -4.83
CA MET A 53 -6.29 13.78 -4.88
C MET A 53 -5.90 13.05 -6.16
N GLN A 54 -6.07 13.65 -7.33
CA GLN A 54 -5.73 13.07 -8.62
C GLN A 54 -4.24 12.67 -8.71
N GLN A 55 -3.34 13.49 -8.17
CA GLN A 55 -1.90 13.22 -8.18
C GLN A 55 -1.53 12.04 -7.24
N THR A 56 -2.33 11.77 -6.22
CA THR A 56 -2.08 10.72 -5.24
C THR A 56 -2.54 9.34 -5.72
N LEU A 57 -3.58 9.30 -6.57
CA LEU A 57 -4.18 8.05 -7.03
C LEU A 57 -3.46 7.45 -8.23
N HIS A 58 -3.37 6.13 -8.25
CA HIS A 58 -2.94 5.38 -9.44
C HIS A 58 -4.02 5.45 -10.53
N PRO A 59 -3.70 5.46 -11.85
CA PRO A 59 -4.70 5.43 -12.93
C PRO A 59 -5.72 4.29 -12.83
N HIS A 60 -5.31 3.14 -12.25
CA HIS A 60 -6.16 1.98 -12.00
C HIS A 60 -6.72 1.92 -10.57
N TYR A 61 -6.82 3.06 -9.90
CA TYR A 61 -7.33 3.09 -8.53
C TYR A 61 -8.77 2.55 -8.43
N LEU A 62 -9.00 1.74 -7.38
CA LEU A 62 -10.32 1.26 -6.99
C LEU A 62 -10.46 1.26 -5.46
N LYS A 63 -11.57 1.78 -4.98
CA LYS A 63 -11.95 1.76 -3.56
C LYS A 63 -13.21 0.93 -3.36
N HIS A 64 -13.17 0.03 -2.37
CA HIS A 64 -14.33 -0.70 -1.87
C HIS A 64 -14.72 -0.15 -0.50
N MET A 65 -16.00 0.18 -0.31
CA MET A 65 -16.51 0.72 0.95
C MET A 65 -17.47 -0.27 1.60
N ILE A 66 -17.14 -0.68 2.82
CA ILE A 66 -17.90 -1.62 3.66
C ILE A 66 -18.58 -0.82 4.77
N HIS A 67 -19.89 -0.97 4.92
CA HIS A 67 -20.66 -0.31 5.96
C HIS A 67 -21.79 -1.23 6.43
N GLY A 68 -21.61 -1.89 7.56
CA GLY A 68 -22.59 -2.84 8.12
C GLY A 68 -23.04 -3.89 7.11
N ASP A 69 -24.35 -4.10 7.03
CA ASP A 69 -25.01 -5.04 6.10
C ASP A 69 -25.36 -4.42 4.73
N ILE A 70 -24.91 -3.19 4.48
CA ILE A 70 -25.16 -2.50 3.20
C ILE A 70 -24.27 -3.13 2.12
N PRO A 71 -24.76 -3.35 0.88
CA PRO A 71 -23.92 -3.85 -0.21
C PRO A 71 -22.66 -3.01 -0.41
N ILE A 72 -21.53 -3.67 -0.65
CA ILE A 72 -20.25 -3.02 -0.91
C ILE A 72 -20.41 -2.02 -2.06
N ARG A 73 -19.98 -0.80 -1.84
CA ARG A 73 -19.92 0.24 -2.86
C ARG A 73 -18.52 0.42 -3.37
N GLU A 74 -18.38 0.76 -4.63
CA GLU A 74 -17.08 0.99 -5.28
C GLU A 74 -16.95 2.45 -5.72
N ARG A 75 -15.69 2.91 -5.78
CA ARG A 75 -15.31 4.22 -6.33
C ARG A 75 -14.04 4.07 -7.15
N THR A 76 -14.10 4.47 -8.39
CA THR A 76 -12.92 4.64 -9.26
C THR A 76 -12.16 5.92 -8.90
N GLY A 77 -10.93 6.05 -9.38
CA GLY A 77 -10.12 7.27 -9.15
C GLY A 77 -10.80 8.53 -9.68
N SER A 78 -11.42 8.46 -10.86
CA SER A 78 -12.16 9.59 -11.44
C SER A 78 -13.38 9.98 -10.59
N GLN A 79 -14.10 9.01 -10.04
CA GLN A 79 -15.22 9.26 -9.13
C GLN A 79 -14.76 9.89 -7.82
N MET A 80 -13.64 9.42 -7.24
CA MET A 80 -13.04 10.03 -6.03
C MET A 80 -12.63 11.49 -6.27
N VAL A 81 -11.95 11.78 -7.37
CA VAL A 81 -11.56 13.15 -7.74
C VAL A 81 -12.79 14.04 -7.95
N GLN A 82 -13.83 13.52 -8.62
CA GLN A 82 -15.06 14.27 -8.84
C GLN A 82 -15.82 14.52 -7.54
N GLU A 83 -15.84 13.54 -6.63
CA GLU A 83 -16.47 13.67 -5.31
C GLU A 83 -15.79 14.79 -4.49
N VAL A 84 -14.45 14.75 -4.38
CA VAL A 84 -13.67 15.79 -3.68
C VAL A 84 -13.92 17.17 -4.30
N ARG A 85 -13.96 17.27 -5.64
CA ARG A 85 -14.24 18.53 -6.34
C ARG A 85 -15.63 19.07 -6.07
N SER A 86 -16.64 18.18 -6.04
CA SER A 86 -18.05 18.58 -5.89
C SER A 86 -18.40 18.97 -4.47
N HIS A 87 -17.83 18.28 -3.48
CA HIS A 87 -18.09 18.55 -2.06
C HIS A 87 -17.28 19.74 -1.52
N GLY A 88 -16.10 20.01 -2.14
CA GLY A 88 -15.16 20.97 -1.60
C GLY A 88 -14.56 20.49 -0.27
N PRO A 89 -14.11 21.42 0.59
CA PRO A 89 -13.57 21.07 1.90
C PRO A 89 -14.58 20.30 2.76
N ALA A 90 -14.11 19.25 3.46
CA ALA A 90 -14.95 18.49 4.35
C ALA A 90 -15.49 19.38 5.48
N ASP A 91 -16.80 19.37 5.68
CA ASP A 91 -17.49 20.08 6.76
C ASP A 91 -17.37 19.28 8.07
N LEU A 92 -16.15 19.22 8.58
CA LEU A 92 -15.78 18.55 9.84
C LEU A 92 -15.02 19.53 10.71
N PRO A 93 -15.24 19.53 12.02
CA PRO A 93 -14.43 20.34 12.94
C PRO A 93 -12.97 19.80 12.97
N PRO A 94 -11.99 20.65 13.28
CA PRO A 94 -10.56 20.28 13.23
C PRO A 94 -10.21 19.02 14.03
N GLU A 95 -10.84 18.81 15.18
CA GLU A 95 -10.63 17.64 16.04
C GLU A 95 -11.11 16.32 15.43
N GLN A 96 -11.95 16.37 14.39
CA GLN A 96 -12.41 15.22 13.61
C GLN A 96 -11.63 15.04 12.31
N LYS A 97 -10.72 15.97 11.96
CA LYS A 97 -9.80 15.86 10.82
C LYS A 97 -8.44 15.28 11.24
N THR A 98 -8.46 14.30 12.13
CA THR A 98 -7.25 13.64 12.61
C THR A 98 -7.04 12.32 11.86
N GLU A 99 -5.78 11.93 11.72
CA GLU A 99 -5.39 10.68 11.07
C GLU A 99 -4.25 9.99 11.79
N GLN A 100 -4.27 8.67 11.78
CA GLN A 100 -3.13 7.82 12.14
C GLN A 100 -2.76 6.98 10.93
N ILE A 101 -1.51 7.09 10.50
CA ILE A 101 -1.00 6.38 9.31
C ILE A 101 0.07 5.40 9.76
N SER A 102 -0.10 4.13 9.39
CA SER A 102 0.88 3.07 9.61
C SER A 102 1.24 2.43 8.27
N VAL A 103 2.51 2.42 7.93
CA VAL A 103 3.03 1.60 6.82
C VAL A 103 3.19 0.19 7.36
N LEU A 104 2.50 -0.77 6.77
CA LEU A 104 2.44 -2.15 7.25
C LEU A 104 3.55 -3.00 6.64
N ASP A 105 3.82 -2.80 5.35
CA ASP A 105 4.83 -3.54 4.60
C ASP A 105 5.25 -2.79 3.34
N ILE A 106 6.48 -3.01 2.90
CA ILE A 106 7.00 -2.53 1.61
C ILE A 106 7.82 -3.64 0.98
N ALA A 107 7.45 -4.03 -0.23
CA ALA A 107 8.16 -5.00 -1.06
C ALA A 107 8.46 -4.37 -2.42
N GLU A 108 9.69 -3.89 -2.61
CA GLU A 108 10.17 -3.26 -3.85
C GLU A 108 9.30 -2.07 -4.31
N ASP A 109 8.42 -2.31 -5.27
CA ASP A 109 7.52 -1.31 -5.89
C ASP A 109 6.07 -1.41 -5.41
N MET A 110 5.80 -2.22 -4.39
CA MET A 110 4.50 -2.40 -3.75
C MET A 110 4.59 -2.10 -2.25
N ALA A 111 3.54 -1.47 -1.71
CA ALA A 111 3.42 -1.21 -0.28
C ALA A 111 1.99 -1.43 0.21
N CYS A 112 1.89 -1.74 1.51
CA CYS A 112 0.63 -1.78 2.24
C CYS A 112 0.64 -0.76 3.37
N ALA A 113 -0.47 -0.03 3.54
CA ALA A 113 -0.62 0.95 4.60
C ALA A 113 -2.02 0.90 5.23
N LYS A 114 -2.14 1.41 6.44
CA LYS A 114 -3.39 1.59 7.16
C LYS A 114 -3.55 3.05 7.53
N LEU A 115 -4.72 3.60 7.23
CA LEU A 115 -5.14 4.93 7.67
C LEU A 115 -6.34 4.76 8.61
N VAL A 116 -6.27 5.38 9.77
CA VAL A 116 -7.36 5.42 10.76
C VAL A 116 -7.78 6.86 10.96
N THR A 117 -9.06 7.12 10.81
CA THR A 117 -9.70 8.41 11.14
C THR A 117 -10.78 8.17 12.22
N PRO A 118 -11.39 9.22 12.78
CA PRO A 118 -12.52 9.06 13.70
C PRO A 118 -13.75 8.37 13.11
N HIS A 119 -13.87 8.29 11.78
CA HIS A 119 -15.10 7.83 11.10
C HIS A 119 -14.92 6.58 10.27
N TRP A 120 -13.68 6.19 9.92
CA TRP A 120 -13.40 5.02 9.10
C TRP A 120 -11.97 4.54 9.23
N VAL A 121 -11.76 3.32 8.80
CA VAL A 121 -10.44 2.71 8.63
C VAL A 121 -10.26 2.33 7.17
N ASP A 122 -9.15 2.75 6.57
CA ASP A 122 -8.73 2.37 5.22
C ASP A 122 -7.53 1.41 5.28
N TYR A 123 -7.62 0.27 4.62
CA TYR A 123 -6.50 -0.58 4.26
C TYR A 123 -6.16 -0.33 2.80
N MET A 124 -4.91 0.01 2.54
CA MET A 124 -4.47 0.51 1.23
C MET A 124 -3.35 -0.34 0.67
N THR A 125 -3.37 -0.56 -0.64
CA THR A 125 -2.18 -0.98 -1.39
C THR A 125 -1.70 0.16 -2.28
N LEU A 126 -0.39 0.34 -2.33
CA LEU A 126 0.27 1.33 -3.15
C LEU A 126 1.23 0.61 -4.11
N SER A 127 1.47 1.24 -5.26
CA SER A 127 2.52 0.80 -6.18
C SER A 127 3.31 2.00 -6.70
N LYS A 128 4.55 1.76 -7.13
CA LYS A 128 5.34 2.79 -7.82
C LYS A 128 4.92 2.89 -9.28
N LEU A 129 4.64 4.11 -9.72
CA LEU A 129 4.42 4.47 -11.12
C LEU A 129 5.40 5.60 -11.45
N ASP A 130 6.28 5.38 -12.41
CA ASP A 130 7.34 6.34 -12.80
C ASP A 130 8.16 6.83 -11.58
N GLY A 131 8.51 5.90 -10.68
CA GLY A 131 9.28 6.17 -9.47
C GLY A 131 8.51 6.86 -8.33
N GLN A 132 7.21 7.13 -8.50
CA GLN A 132 6.35 7.75 -7.49
C GLN A 132 5.36 6.75 -6.89
N TRP A 133 5.21 6.76 -5.57
CA TRP A 133 4.17 5.99 -4.90
C TRP A 133 2.78 6.54 -5.21
N LYS A 134 1.88 5.67 -5.65
CA LYS A 134 0.47 5.96 -5.93
C LYS A 134 -0.42 4.94 -5.23
N ILE A 135 -1.58 5.38 -4.72
CA ILE A 135 -2.55 4.48 -4.11
C ILE A 135 -3.28 3.72 -5.21
N LEU A 136 -3.14 2.39 -5.22
CA LEU A 136 -3.73 1.50 -6.22
C LEU A 136 -5.10 1.00 -5.78
N SER A 137 -5.24 0.59 -4.53
CA SER A 137 -6.54 0.14 -4.02
C SER A 137 -6.76 0.54 -2.56
N VAL A 138 -8.02 0.66 -2.18
CA VAL A 138 -8.46 0.92 -0.82
C VAL A 138 -9.62 -0.01 -0.48
N VAL A 139 -9.55 -0.65 0.68
CA VAL A 139 -10.71 -1.26 1.34
C VAL A 139 -11.01 -0.43 2.58
N GLN A 140 -12.12 0.28 2.54
CA GLN A 140 -12.59 1.14 3.62
C GLN A 140 -13.66 0.43 4.44
N ARG A 141 -13.53 0.47 5.74
CA ARG A 141 -14.63 0.21 6.67
C ARG A 141 -15.09 1.53 7.28
N ILE A 142 -16.37 1.82 7.12
CA ILE A 142 -17.01 2.98 7.74
C ILE A 142 -17.57 2.51 9.09
N ASP A 143 -17.25 3.26 10.14
CA ASP A 143 -17.79 3.04 11.48
C ASP A 143 -19.14 3.77 11.61
N ASP A 144 -20.07 3.19 12.37
CA ASP A 144 -21.42 3.74 12.65
C ASP A 144 -21.35 4.91 13.65
#